data_e1fd1bcfbd103d9b55c258f7415adc11
#
_entry.id   e1fd1bcfbd103d9b55c258f7415adc11
#
_cell.length_a   1.000
_cell.length_b   1.000
_cell.length_c   1.000
_cell.angle_alpha   90.00
_cell.angle_beta   90.00
_cell.angle_gamma   90.00
#
_symmetry.space_group_name_H-M   'P 1'
#
loop_
_entity.id
_entity.type
_entity.pdbx_description
1 polymer ?
#
loop_
_entity_poly.entity_id
_entity_poly.type
_entity_poly.pdbx_seq_one_letter_code
_entity_poly.pdbx_strand_id
1 'polypeptide(L)'
;MVKGFNVFIVLFIWRVLLGIGIGGDYPLTATIVSEYCSTANRGKLMAGVFAWQGFGNVLAPIVSIIVTACFMSKIDADVLYLDYVWRIIIGVGCIPGVATLYWRLTMADSVRFQNISANTRASSMESTRADEEKLLATETRNTNSISESNNEVAQSPLMESNRPGHTKTFSQHFSEWRHLKVLLGTSIAWFALDVAFYGINLNSAVVIDAIGFAGDLYQDKPSHFIIRNCVGNIIINILGSVPGYWITVFTIERLGRKTIQLMGFGVLAVLYVILGFAYNQILAKSTGAFIFLFSLAQLFQNFGPNVTTFVIPGEVFPTRFRSTAHGISAASGKLGAIVAQGGFLQLTNIGGHNAWIDHLLQVFALFMCIGFLATLWIPETKGKSLEEISEE
;
A
#
# COMPACT_ATOMS: atom_id res chain seq x y z
N MET A 1 -0.35 34.27 -11.10
CA MET A 1 0.77 33.94 -10.17
C MET A 1 0.64 34.84 -8.94
N VAL A 2 0.54 34.25 -7.76
CA VAL A 2 0.67 35.02 -6.51
C VAL A 2 2.14 35.44 -6.43
N LYS A 3 2.40 36.75 -6.58
CA LYS A 3 3.76 37.29 -6.48
C LYS A 3 4.33 36.94 -5.11
N GLY A 4 5.37 36.14 -5.07
CA GLY A 4 6.17 35.87 -3.86
C GLY A 4 6.26 34.40 -3.40
N PHE A 5 5.46 33.44 -3.92
CA PHE A 5 5.58 32.05 -3.55
C PHE A 5 6.14 31.19 -4.70
N ASN A 6 7.16 30.39 -4.38
CA ASN A 6 7.69 29.41 -5.32
C ASN A 6 6.66 28.27 -5.47
N VAL A 7 6.13 28.06 -6.68
CA VAL A 7 5.13 27.03 -6.99
C VAL A 7 5.58 25.63 -6.54
N PHE A 8 6.87 25.33 -6.64
CA PHE A 8 7.43 24.03 -6.20
C PHE A 8 7.30 23.83 -4.68
N ILE A 9 7.53 24.88 -3.87
CA ILE A 9 7.38 24.79 -2.41
C ILE A 9 5.91 24.55 -2.04
N VAL A 10 4.98 25.24 -2.68
CA VAL A 10 3.54 25.08 -2.45
C VAL A 10 3.10 23.67 -2.82
N LEU A 11 3.53 23.17 -3.99
CA LEU A 11 3.25 21.78 -4.41
C LEU A 11 3.84 20.75 -3.45
N PHE A 12 5.06 20.98 -2.97
CA PHE A 12 5.70 20.09 -2.00
C PHE A 12 4.88 20.00 -0.71
N ILE A 13 4.48 21.13 -0.14
CA ILE A 13 3.66 21.16 1.10
C ILE A 13 2.34 20.39 0.89
N TRP A 14 1.63 20.67 -0.21
CA TRP A 14 0.38 19.97 -0.50
C TRP A 14 0.57 18.46 -0.73
N ARG A 15 1.70 18.05 -1.35
CA ARG A 15 2.04 16.64 -1.52
C ARG A 15 2.35 15.94 -0.20
N VAL A 16 3.00 16.63 0.74
CA VAL A 16 3.22 16.10 2.10
C VAL A 16 1.89 15.90 2.83
N LEU A 17 1.00 16.89 2.80
CA LEU A 17 -0.33 16.78 3.41
C LEU A 17 -1.16 15.65 2.79
N LEU A 18 -1.14 15.53 1.47
CA LEU A 18 -1.78 14.42 0.75
C LEU A 18 -1.19 13.07 1.17
N GLY A 19 0.13 12.99 1.32
CA GLY A 19 0.82 11.77 1.75
C GLY A 19 0.41 11.32 3.16
N ILE A 20 0.23 12.26 4.09
CA ILE A 20 -0.27 11.98 5.45
C ILE A 20 -1.70 11.39 5.36
N GLY A 21 -2.58 12.00 4.56
CA GLY A 21 -3.94 11.49 4.36
C GLY A 21 -3.98 10.08 3.77
N ILE A 22 -3.24 9.83 2.70
CA ILE A 22 -3.16 8.52 2.05
C ILE A 22 -2.55 7.47 3.00
N GLY A 23 -1.51 7.85 3.76
CA GLY A 23 -0.83 6.96 4.71
C GLY A 23 -1.76 6.46 5.82
N GLY A 24 -2.69 7.30 6.29
CA GLY A 24 -3.72 6.91 7.26
C GLY A 24 -4.84 6.07 6.65
N ASP A 25 -5.22 6.33 5.40
CA ASP A 25 -6.33 5.64 4.73
C ASP A 25 -6.02 4.16 4.41
N TYR A 26 -4.77 3.84 4.08
CA TYR A 26 -4.36 2.48 3.68
C TYR A 26 -4.65 1.41 4.75
N PRO A 27 -4.10 1.48 5.97
CA PRO A 27 -4.35 0.46 6.98
C PRO A 27 -5.79 0.51 7.49
N LEU A 28 -6.42 1.68 7.53
CA LEU A 28 -7.80 1.83 7.96
C LEU A 28 -8.75 1.13 7.00
N THR A 29 -8.62 1.38 5.70
CA THR A 29 -9.46 0.75 4.66
C THR A 29 -9.26 -0.78 4.66
N ALA A 30 -8.02 -1.27 4.79
CA ALA A 30 -7.75 -2.70 4.87
C ALA A 30 -8.42 -3.35 6.09
N THR A 31 -8.33 -2.71 7.26
CA THR A 31 -8.95 -3.20 8.51
C THR A 31 -10.47 -3.22 8.40
N ILE A 32 -11.09 -2.12 7.97
CA ILE A 32 -12.53 -2.02 7.78
C ILE A 32 -13.03 -3.14 6.87
N VAL A 33 -12.46 -3.25 5.67
CA VAL A 33 -12.89 -4.27 4.70
C VAL A 33 -12.70 -5.68 5.24
N SER A 34 -11.57 -5.97 5.92
CA SER A 34 -11.30 -7.28 6.49
C SER A 34 -12.29 -7.67 7.60
N GLU A 35 -12.81 -6.69 8.36
CA GLU A 35 -13.74 -6.91 9.47
C GLU A 35 -15.19 -7.04 9.02
N TYR A 36 -15.62 -6.29 8.01
CA TYR A 36 -16.98 -6.34 7.48
C TYR A 36 -17.24 -7.54 6.56
N CYS A 37 -16.18 -8.17 6.03
CA CYS A 37 -16.32 -9.24 5.04
C CYS A 37 -16.39 -10.62 5.67
N SER A 38 -17.21 -11.50 5.07
CA SER A 38 -17.19 -12.92 5.40
C SER A 38 -15.86 -13.57 5.00
N THR A 39 -15.43 -14.58 5.76
CA THR A 39 -14.18 -15.33 5.50
C THR A 39 -14.08 -15.84 4.06
N ALA A 40 -15.21 -16.29 3.47
CA ALA A 40 -15.24 -16.85 2.12
C ALA A 40 -14.94 -15.85 1.00
N ASN A 41 -15.23 -14.54 1.19
CA ASN A 41 -15.10 -13.52 0.16
C ASN A 41 -14.14 -12.38 0.55
N ARG A 42 -13.48 -12.48 1.71
CA ARG A 42 -12.66 -11.40 2.26
C ARG A 42 -11.55 -10.95 1.33
N GLY A 43 -10.73 -11.87 0.84
CA GLY A 43 -9.65 -11.54 -0.07
C GLY A 43 -10.16 -10.99 -1.40
N LYS A 44 -11.27 -11.51 -1.93
CA LYS A 44 -11.91 -11.00 -3.15
C LYS A 44 -12.35 -9.56 -3.00
N LEU A 45 -12.98 -9.21 -1.87
CA LEU A 45 -13.45 -7.84 -1.63
C LEU A 45 -12.27 -6.88 -1.37
N MET A 46 -11.27 -7.29 -0.59
CA MET A 46 -10.05 -6.51 -0.40
C MET A 46 -9.30 -6.28 -1.71
N ALA A 47 -9.14 -7.32 -2.53
CA ALA A 47 -8.55 -7.20 -3.86
C ALA A 47 -9.40 -6.31 -4.78
N GLY A 48 -10.73 -6.39 -4.67
CA GLY A 48 -11.67 -5.56 -5.43
C GLY A 48 -11.51 -4.07 -5.11
N VAL A 49 -11.43 -3.71 -3.83
CA VAL A 49 -11.16 -2.32 -3.43
C VAL A 49 -9.86 -1.81 -4.04
N PHE A 50 -8.81 -2.64 -4.00
CA PHE A 50 -7.52 -2.27 -4.54
C PHE A 50 -7.51 -2.20 -6.08
N ALA A 51 -8.35 -3.02 -6.76
CA ALA A 51 -8.47 -3.06 -8.22
C ALA A 51 -8.99 -1.76 -8.84
N TRP A 52 -9.69 -0.91 -8.08
CA TRP A 52 -10.10 0.42 -8.54
C TRP A 52 -8.94 1.32 -8.91
N GLN A 53 -7.75 1.06 -8.38
CA GLN A 53 -6.52 1.74 -8.82
C GLN A 53 -6.26 1.54 -10.33
N GLY A 54 -6.56 0.35 -10.87
CA GLY A 54 -6.42 0.08 -12.30
C GLY A 54 -7.28 0.99 -13.16
N PHE A 55 -8.53 1.24 -12.77
CA PHE A 55 -9.38 2.20 -13.47
C PHE A 55 -8.88 3.64 -13.34
N GLY A 56 -8.38 4.03 -12.16
CA GLY A 56 -7.78 5.34 -11.96
C GLY A 56 -6.58 5.58 -12.90
N ASN A 57 -5.75 4.56 -13.09
CA ASN A 57 -4.58 4.62 -13.97
C ASN A 57 -4.96 4.75 -15.46
N VAL A 58 -6.16 4.34 -15.86
CA VAL A 58 -6.69 4.56 -17.22
C VAL A 58 -7.41 5.90 -17.33
N LEU A 59 -8.20 6.26 -16.32
CA LEU A 59 -9.00 7.49 -16.35
C LEU A 59 -8.14 8.75 -16.32
N ALA A 60 -7.06 8.75 -15.53
CA ALA A 60 -6.18 9.90 -15.42
C ALA A 60 -5.57 10.36 -16.77
N PRO A 61 -4.96 9.49 -17.58
CA PRO A 61 -4.48 9.91 -18.89
C PRO A 61 -5.61 10.24 -19.87
N ILE A 62 -6.81 9.65 -19.77
CA ILE A 62 -7.97 10.05 -20.57
C ILE A 62 -8.34 11.51 -20.26
N VAL A 63 -8.46 11.87 -18.99
CA VAL A 63 -8.71 13.26 -18.57
C VAL A 63 -7.59 14.16 -19.06
N SER A 64 -6.33 13.72 -18.99
CA SER A 64 -5.19 14.48 -19.49
C SER A 64 -5.28 14.75 -21.01
N ILE A 65 -5.69 13.75 -21.80
CA ILE A 65 -5.91 13.92 -23.25
C ILE A 65 -7.01 14.94 -23.52
N ILE A 66 -8.15 14.82 -22.84
CA ILE A 66 -9.30 15.73 -23.04
C ILE A 66 -8.89 17.17 -22.71
N VAL A 67 -8.28 17.40 -21.56
CA VAL A 67 -7.85 18.76 -21.14
C VAL A 67 -6.78 19.29 -22.09
N THR A 68 -5.78 18.49 -22.45
CA THR A 68 -4.73 18.90 -23.41
C THR A 68 -5.33 19.25 -24.77
N ALA A 69 -6.29 18.47 -25.27
CA ALA A 69 -6.97 18.73 -26.53
C ALA A 69 -7.75 20.07 -26.52
N CYS A 70 -8.43 20.39 -25.40
CA CYS A 70 -9.12 21.67 -25.23
C CYS A 70 -8.17 22.89 -25.25
N PHE A 71 -6.92 22.71 -24.85
CA PHE A 71 -5.91 23.75 -24.83
C PHE A 71 -4.85 23.63 -25.95
N MET A 72 -5.01 22.72 -26.88
CA MET A 72 -4.00 22.34 -27.89
C MET A 72 -3.41 23.57 -28.60
N SER A 73 -4.23 24.41 -29.23
CA SER A 73 -3.77 25.59 -29.97
C SER A 73 -3.05 26.61 -29.08
N LYS A 74 -3.42 26.68 -27.82
CA LYS A 74 -2.80 27.61 -26.86
C LYS A 74 -1.45 27.06 -26.36
N ILE A 75 -1.35 25.77 -26.10
CA ILE A 75 -0.12 25.10 -25.69
C ILE A 75 0.93 25.17 -26.80
N ASP A 76 0.51 24.93 -28.04
CA ASP A 76 1.40 24.97 -29.20
C ASP A 76 1.88 26.40 -29.53
N ALA A 77 1.12 27.45 -29.13
CA ALA A 77 1.53 28.82 -29.27
C ALA A 77 2.40 29.28 -28.08
N ASP A 78 2.10 28.87 -26.86
CA ASP A 78 2.84 29.24 -25.64
C ASP A 78 2.74 28.12 -24.60
N VAL A 79 3.88 27.49 -24.29
CA VAL A 79 4.02 26.39 -23.31
C VAL A 79 3.55 26.80 -21.92
N LEU A 80 3.49 28.10 -21.59
CA LEU A 80 2.98 28.56 -20.29
C LEU A 80 1.52 28.14 -20.02
N TYR A 81 0.73 27.85 -21.05
CA TYR A 81 -0.63 27.33 -20.87
C TYR A 81 -0.67 25.93 -20.23
N LEU A 82 0.43 25.20 -20.19
CA LEU A 82 0.53 23.94 -19.43
C LEU A 82 0.28 24.17 -17.92
N ASP A 83 0.51 25.37 -17.40
CA ASP A 83 0.20 25.72 -16.01
C ASP A 83 -1.30 25.59 -15.68
N TYR A 84 -2.17 25.91 -16.63
CA TYR A 84 -3.61 25.70 -16.48
C TYR A 84 -4.00 24.22 -16.63
N VAL A 85 -3.38 23.54 -17.58
CA VAL A 85 -3.71 22.14 -17.91
C VAL A 85 -3.47 21.22 -16.70
N TRP A 86 -2.28 21.24 -16.11
CA TRP A 86 -2.00 20.37 -14.97
C TRP A 86 -2.85 20.70 -13.73
N ARG A 87 -3.20 21.97 -13.51
CA ARG A 87 -4.08 22.40 -12.41
C ARG A 87 -5.50 21.85 -12.58
N ILE A 88 -6.03 21.90 -13.80
CA ILE A 88 -7.35 21.35 -14.12
C ILE A 88 -7.35 19.84 -13.93
N ILE A 89 -6.32 19.12 -14.41
CA ILE A 89 -6.20 17.67 -14.27
C ILE A 89 -6.21 17.26 -12.78
N ILE A 90 -5.42 17.95 -11.94
CA ILE A 90 -5.42 17.69 -10.49
C ILE A 90 -6.78 18.03 -9.87
N GLY A 91 -7.41 19.14 -10.26
CA GLY A 91 -8.73 19.51 -9.78
C GLY A 91 -9.81 18.49 -10.08
N VAL A 92 -9.82 17.95 -11.31
CA VAL A 92 -10.75 16.86 -11.70
C VAL A 92 -10.51 15.61 -10.85
N GLY A 93 -9.25 15.30 -10.52
CA GLY A 93 -8.90 14.18 -9.63
C GLY A 93 -9.48 14.27 -8.21
N CYS A 94 -9.84 15.47 -7.74
CA CYS A 94 -10.47 15.66 -6.41
C CYS A 94 -11.98 15.30 -6.41
N ILE A 95 -12.65 15.30 -7.57
CA ILE A 95 -14.11 15.12 -7.66
C ILE A 95 -14.58 13.79 -7.03
N PRO A 96 -14.00 12.62 -7.33
CA PRO A 96 -14.42 11.36 -6.71
C PRO A 96 -14.24 11.37 -5.18
N GLY A 97 -13.15 11.97 -4.68
CA GLY A 97 -12.88 12.07 -3.25
C GLY A 97 -13.95 12.91 -2.51
N VAL A 98 -14.30 14.06 -3.07
CA VAL A 98 -15.35 14.93 -2.51
C VAL A 98 -16.71 14.25 -2.60
N ALA A 99 -17.03 13.60 -3.71
CA ALA A 99 -18.30 12.89 -3.89
C ALA A 99 -18.52 11.77 -2.86
N THR A 100 -17.45 11.08 -2.45
CA THR A 100 -17.53 9.98 -1.46
C THR A 100 -17.44 10.46 0.00
N LEU A 101 -17.11 11.72 0.25
CA LEU A 101 -16.87 12.26 1.59
C LEU A 101 -18.10 12.10 2.51
N TYR A 102 -19.31 12.36 1.99
CA TYR A 102 -20.54 12.23 2.76
C TYR A 102 -20.71 10.80 3.31
N TRP A 103 -20.56 9.78 2.46
CA TRP A 103 -20.71 8.39 2.90
C TRP A 103 -19.61 7.97 3.87
N ARG A 104 -18.38 8.46 3.70
CA ARG A 104 -17.28 8.21 4.64
C ARG A 104 -17.54 8.79 6.02
N LEU A 105 -18.11 10.00 6.10
CA LEU A 105 -18.42 10.66 7.37
C LEU A 105 -19.63 10.04 8.10
N THR A 106 -20.53 9.38 7.36
CA THR A 106 -21.74 8.74 7.93
C THR A 106 -21.58 7.24 8.20
N MET A 107 -20.39 6.67 7.91
CA MET A 107 -20.12 5.25 8.10
C MET A 107 -20.08 4.91 9.59
N ALA A 108 -20.90 3.92 10.02
CA ALA A 108 -20.90 3.45 11.40
C ALA A 108 -19.65 2.60 11.70
N ASP A 109 -19.23 2.58 12.96
CA ASP A 109 -18.14 1.70 13.42
C ASP A 109 -18.50 0.22 13.27
N SER A 110 -17.51 -0.62 12.98
CA SER A 110 -17.71 -2.06 12.87
C SER A 110 -18.21 -2.67 14.18
N VAL A 111 -19.12 -3.65 14.10
CA VAL A 111 -19.64 -4.36 15.28
C VAL A 111 -18.52 -4.99 16.10
N ARG A 112 -17.46 -5.47 15.45
CA ARG A 112 -16.26 -6.02 16.13
C ARG A 112 -15.53 -4.93 16.92
N PHE A 113 -15.32 -3.75 16.35
CA PHE A 113 -14.69 -2.62 17.05
C PHE A 113 -15.54 -2.15 18.21
N GLN A 114 -16.86 -2.08 18.05
CA GLN A 114 -17.80 -1.73 19.13
C GLN A 114 -17.71 -2.74 20.28
N ASN A 115 -17.68 -4.04 19.99
CA ASN A 115 -17.56 -5.08 21.01
C ASN A 115 -16.22 -5.03 21.74
N ILE A 116 -15.09 -4.84 21.02
CA ILE A 116 -13.77 -4.70 21.62
C ILE A 116 -13.69 -3.46 22.50
N SER A 117 -14.21 -2.32 22.04
CA SER A 117 -14.20 -1.08 22.82
C SER A 117 -15.13 -1.16 24.04
N ALA A 118 -16.27 -1.84 23.93
CA ALA A 118 -17.15 -2.11 25.06
C ALA A 118 -16.48 -3.01 26.11
N ASN A 119 -15.86 -4.10 25.69
CA ASN A 119 -15.14 -5.00 26.58
C ASN A 119 -13.93 -4.30 27.24
N THR A 120 -13.19 -3.47 26.51
CA THR A 120 -12.07 -2.69 27.07
C THR A 120 -12.55 -1.66 28.08
N ARG A 121 -13.69 -1.00 27.83
CA ARG A 121 -14.30 -0.08 28.82
C ARG A 121 -14.80 -0.82 30.04
N ALA A 122 -15.43 -1.99 29.87
CA ALA A 122 -15.89 -2.80 31.00
C ALA A 122 -14.71 -3.25 31.87
N SER A 123 -13.63 -3.75 31.29
CA SER A 123 -12.43 -4.17 32.03
C SER A 123 -11.68 -3.00 32.69
N SER A 124 -11.65 -1.82 32.08
CA SER A 124 -11.06 -0.64 32.72
C SER A 124 -11.92 -0.12 33.88
N MET A 125 -13.24 -0.17 33.78
CA MET A 125 -14.14 0.18 34.89
C MET A 125 -14.02 -0.82 36.05
N GLU A 126 -13.85 -2.09 35.74
CA GLU A 126 -13.67 -3.15 36.76
C GLU A 126 -12.33 -3.01 37.47
N SER A 127 -11.24 -2.67 36.76
CA SER A 127 -9.93 -2.37 37.37
C SER A 127 -9.98 -1.12 38.23
N THR A 128 -10.65 -0.06 37.79
CA THR A 128 -10.81 1.17 38.60
C THR A 128 -11.61 0.92 39.89
N ARG A 129 -12.71 0.14 39.80
CA ARG A 129 -13.47 -0.28 40.98
C ARG A 129 -12.64 -1.14 41.95
N ALA A 130 -11.87 -2.08 41.43
CA ALA A 130 -11.00 -2.92 42.26
C ALA A 130 -9.89 -2.10 42.97
N ASP A 131 -9.39 -1.07 42.32
CA ASP A 131 -8.39 -0.16 42.89
C ASP A 131 -9.02 0.80 43.94
N GLU A 132 -10.24 1.30 43.72
CA GLU A 132 -11.01 2.06 44.70
C GLU A 132 -11.35 1.20 45.91
N GLU A 133 -11.77 -0.05 45.75
CA GLU A 133 -12.08 -0.98 46.81
C GLU A 133 -10.84 -1.33 47.67
N LYS A 134 -9.65 -1.47 47.04
CA LYS A 134 -8.38 -1.63 47.73
C LYS A 134 -7.98 -0.38 48.50
N LEU A 135 -8.19 0.82 47.97
CA LEU A 135 -7.94 2.10 48.66
C LEU A 135 -8.83 2.23 49.89
N LEU A 136 -10.13 1.97 49.77
CA LEU A 136 -11.09 1.98 50.88
C LEU A 136 -10.76 0.91 51.92
N ALA A 137 -10.36 -0.30 51.51
CA ALA A 137 -9.92 -1.35 52.43
C ALA A 137 -8.62 -0.96 53.19
N THR A 138 -7.73 -0.23 52.53
CA THR A 138 -6.47 0.28 53.15
C THR A 138 -6.76 1.41 54.13
N GLU A 139 -7.67 2.33 53.81
CA GLU A 139 -8.12 3.39 54.74
C GLU A 139 -8.86 2.82 55.95
N THR A 140 -9.73 1.83 55.76
CA THR A 140 -10.43 1.15 56.86
C THR A 140 -9.46 0.37 57.75
N ARG A 141 -8.38 -0.18 57.20
CA ARG A 141 -7.33 -0.87 57.94
C ARG A 141 -6.46 0.09 58.75
N ASN A 142 -6.19 1.29 58.23
CA ASN A 142 -5.45 2.33 58.92
C ASN A 142 -6.27 2.99 60.07
N THR A 143 -7.58 3.06 59.92
CA THR A 143 -8.46 3.55 61.00
C THR A 143 -8.65 2.52 62.13
N ASN A 144 -8.62 1.22 61.80
CA ASN A 144 -8.74 0.15 62.79
C ASN A 144 -7.41 -0.23 63.45
N SER A 145 -6.24 0.17 62.93
CA SER A 145 -4.93 -0.09 63.55
C SER A 145 -4.58 0.84 64.68
N ILE A 146 -5.50 1.77 65.06
CA ILE A 146 -5.36 2.64 66.29
C ILE A 146 -6.02 1.99 67.51
N SER A 147 -6.75 0.91 67.37
CA SER A 147 -7.33 0.13 68.44
C SER A 147 -7.18 -1.35 68.20
N GLU A 148 -6.08 -1.92 68.59
CA GLU A 148 -5.88 -3.27 69.09
C GLU A 148 -4.51 -3.84 68.71
N SER A 149 -3.65 -3.82 69.65
CA SER A 149 -2.51 -4.73 69.78
C SER A 149 -3.05 -6.09 70.28
N ASN A 150 -2.49 -7.16 69.68
CA ASN A 150 -2.58 -8.58 69.99
C ASN A 150 -3.75 -9.41 69.40
N ASN A 151 -3.50 -10.18 68.38
CA ASN A 151 -3.41 -11.62 68.50
C ASN A 151 -3.09 -12.32 67.13
N GLU A 152 -2.40 -13.41 67.27
CA GLU A 152 -1.80 -14.26 66.24
C GLU A 152 -2.75 -14.89 65.21
N VAL A 153 -2.17 -15.06 64.01
CA VAL A 153 -2.15 -16.26 63.15
C VAL A 153 -3.48 -16.85 62.70
N ALA A 154 -3.72 -16.71 61.39
CA ALA A 154 -4.14 -17.83 60.52
C ALA A 154 -3.81 -17.48 59.06
N GLN A 155 -2.80 -18.14 58.54
CA GLN A 155 -2.55 -18.22 57.09
C GLN A 155 -3.69 -18.99 56.44
N SER A 156 -4.55 -18.29 55.70
CA SER A 156 -5.42 -18.91 54.69
C SER A 156 -4.70 -18.88 53.35
N PRO A 157 -4.67 -19.96 52.58
CA PRO A 157 -4.08 -19.96 51.24
C PRO A 157 -4.87 -18.96 50.40
N LEU A 158 -4.18 -17.94 49.90
CA LEU A 158 -4.69 -17.04 48.90
C LEU A 158 -5.05 -17.91 47.69
N MET A 159 -6.34 -18.08 47.43
CA MET A 159 -6.83 -18.48 46.10
C MET A 159 -6.18 -17.55 45.09
N GLU A 160 -5.36 -18.11 44.25
CA GLU A 160 -4.78 -17.48 43.09
C GLU A 160 -5.96 -17.13 42.18
N SER A 161 -6.54 -15.95 42.42
CA SER A 161 -7.55 -15.35 41.58
C SER A 161 -6.96 -15.27 40.19
N ASN A 162 -7.59 -15.94 39.24
CA ASN A 162 -7.39 -15.84 37.81
C ASN A 162 -7.23 -14.37 37.40
N ARG A 163 -6.00 -13.86 37.46
CA ARG A 163 -5.69 -12.54 36.88
C ARG A 163 -6.00 -12.64 35.40
N PRO A 164 -6.82 -11.74 34.83
CA PRO A 164 -7.00 -11.70 33.39
C PRO A 164 -5.60 -11.63 32.79
N GLY A 165 -5.28 -12.63 31.94
CA GLY A 165 -3.94 -12.86 31.44
C GLY A 165 -3.34 -11.55 30.94
N HIS A 166 -2.10 -11.25 31.34
CA HIS A 166 -1.34 -10.09 30.90
C HIS A 166 -1.40 -10.03 29.38
N THR A 167 -2.23 -9.15 28.84
CA THR A 167 -2.35 -8.97 27.40
C THR A 167 -1.00 -8.46 26.88
N LYS A 168 -0.29 -9.32 26.13
CA LYS A 168 1.01 -8.98 25.54
C LYS A 168 0.95 -7.60 24.87
N THR A 169 1.93 -6.76 25.08
CA THR A 169 2.09 -5.52 24.34
C THR A 169 2.56 -5.80 22.92
N PHE A 170 2.45 -4.83 22.00
CA PHE A 170 2.94 -4.96 20.61
C PHE A 170 4.40 -5.46 20.58
N SER A 171 5.28 -4.83 21.37
CA SER A 171 6.69 -5.21 21.43
C SER A 171 6.89 -6.65 21.94
N GLN A 172 6.15 -7.08 22.95
CA GLN A 172 6.23 -8.45 23.47
C GLN A 172 5.73 -9.48 22.46
N HIS A 173 4.66 -9.19 21.71
CA HIS A 173 4.14 -10.08 20.69
C HIS A 173 5.14 -10.26 19.54
N PHE A 174 5.70 -9.17 19.02
CA PHE A 174 6.66 -9.22 17.91
C PHE A 174 8.11 -9.47 18.34
N SER A 175 8.42 -9.63 19.63
CA SER A 175 9.73 -10.14 20.08
C SER A 175 9.88 -11.65 19.81
N GLU A 176 8.78 -12.37 19.65
CA GLU A 176 8.81 -13.79 19.27
C GLU A 176 9.11 -13.93 17.78
N TRP A 177 10.16 -14.69 17.44
CA TRP A 177 10.61 -14.88 16.03
C TRP A 177 9.49 -15.35 15.10
N ARG A 178 8.57 -16.14 15.61
CA ARG A 178 7.42 -16.65 14.85
C ARG A 178 6.56 -15.51 14.28
N HIS A 179 6.29 -14.47 15.06
CA HIS A 179 5.50 -13.30 14.67
C HIS A 179 6.35 -12.26 13.94
N LEU A 180 7.57 -12.03 14.41
CA LEU A 180 8.49 -11.08 13.81
C LEU A 180 8.81 -11.45 12.35
N LYS A 181 9.07 -12.72 12.05
CA LYS A 181 9.37 -13.16 10.67
C LYS A 181 8.23 -12.86 9.69
N VAL A 182 6.97 -12.91 10.15
CA VAL A 182 5.80 -12.59 9.31
C VAL A 182 5.76 -11.08 9.05
N LEU A 183 5.98 -10.25 10.07
CA LEU A 183 6.04 -8.80 9.93
C LEU A 183 7.20 -8.37 9.02
N LEU A 184 8.38 -8.98 9.18
CA LEU A 184 9.51 -8.74 8.28
C LEU A 184 9.21 -9.22 6.87
N GLY A 185 8.61 -10.39 6.71
CA GLY A 185 8.23 -10.95 5.42
C GLY A 185 7.28 -10.04 4.65
N THR A 186 6.21 -9.55 5.29
CA THR A 186 5.26 -8.62 4.67
C THR A 186 5.91 -7.27 4.37
N SER A 187 6.74 -6.74 5.26
CA SER A 187 7.42 -5.46 5.09
C SER A 187 8.45 -5.50 3.95
N ILE A 188 9.31 -6.53 3.91
CA ILE A 188 10.33 -6.68 2.87
C ILE A 188 9.70 -6.96 1.51
N ALA A 189 8.64 -7.80 1.46
CA ALA A 189 7.94 -8.09 0.22
C ALA A 189 7.28 -6.81 -0.36
N TRP A 190 6.66 -5.99 0.50
CA TRP A 190 6.06 -4.73 0.07
C TRP A 190 7.13 -3.70 -0.35
N PHE A 191 8.22 -3.58 0.41
CA PHE A 191 9.35 -2.74 0.04
C PHE A 191 9.89 -3.11 -1.35
N ALA A 192 10.18 -4.39 -1.57
CA ALA A 192 10.74 -4.90 -2.82
C ALA A 192 9.79 -4.65 -4.01
N LEU A 193 8.48 -4.86 -3.81
CA LEU A 193 7.48 -4.53 -4.82
C LEU A 193 7.49 -3.04 -5.15
N ASP A 194 7.40 -2.18 -4.13
CA ASP A 194 7.22 -0.74 -4.33
C ASP A 194 8.45 -0.09 -4.98
N VAL A 195 9.65 -0.65 -4.81
CA VAL A 195 10.83 -0.22 -5.58
C VAL A 195 10.58 -0.36 -7.08
N ALA A 196 10.14 -1.50 -7.57
CA ALA A 196 9.86 -1.69 -9.00
C ALA A 196 8.57 -0.99 -9.42
N PHE A 197 7.51 -1.10 -8.61
CA PHE A 197 6.20 -0.54 -8.93
C PHE A 197 6.26 0.98 -9.12
N TYR A 198 6.77 1.71 -8.13
CA TYR A 198 6.86 3.18 -8.21
C TYR A 198 7.99 3.63 -9.11
N GLY A 199 9.10 2.88 -9.20
CA GLY A 199 10.17 3.15 -10.15
C GLY A 199 9.67 3.21 -11.59
N ILE A 200 8.79 2.29 -11.97
CA ILE A 200 8.23 2.22 -13.32
C ILE A 200 7.01 3.13 -13.49
N ASN A 201 6.01 3.02 -12.61
CA ASN A 201 4.71 3.65 -12.85
C ASN A 201 4.75 5.19 -12.75
N LEU A 202 5.57 5.75 -11.87
CA LEU A 202 5.74 7.21 -11.78
C LEU A 202 6.65 7.76 -12.90
N ASN A 203 7.44 6.91 -13.53
CA ASN A 203 8.34 7.27 -14.62
C ASN A 203 7.94 6.63 -15.96
N SER A 204 6.69 6.21 -16.09
CA SER A 204 6.17 5.58 -17.32
C SER A 204 6.35 6.46 -18.55
N ALA A 205 6.21 7.78 -18.42
CA ALA A 205 6.47 8.73 -19.51
C ALA A 205 7.93 8.65 -20.01
N VAL A 206 8.89 8.48 -19.10
CA VAL A 206 10.31 8.31 -19.46
C VAL A 206 10.53 7.00 -20.23
N VAL A 207 9.88 5.93 -19.79
CA VAL A 207 9.96 4.63 -20.49
C VAL A 207 9.33 4.71 -21.88
N ILE A 208 8.16 5.35 -22.02
CA ILE A 208 7.45 5.54 -23.29
C ILE A 208 8.28 6.43 -24.24
N ASP A 209 8.95 7.45 -23.72
CA ASP A 209 9.87 8.32 -24.45
C ASP A 209 11.11 7.56 -24.92
N ALA A 210 11.74 6.80 -24.06
CA ALA A 210 12.95 6.03 -24.35
C ALA A 210 12.77 4.98 -25.45
N ILE A 211 11.58 4.41 -25.59
CA ILE A 211 11.24 3.48 -26.68
C ILE A 211 10.79 4.19 -27.96
N GLY A 212 10.82 5.53 -27.98
CA GLY A 212 10.46 6.35 -29.15
C GLY A 212 8.96 6.42 -29.46
N PHE A 213 8.08 5.92 -28.57
CA PHE A 213 6.63 5.92 -28.83
C PHE A 213 6.02 7.33 -28.67
N ALA A 214 6.56 8.16 -27.81
CA ALA A 214 6.07 9.52 -27.56
C ALA A 214 6.40 10.49 -28.70
N GLY A 215 7.36 10.17 -29.57
CA GLY A 215 7.92 11.08 -30.56
C GLY A 215 9.09 11.90 -30.00
N ASP A 216 9.48 12.94 -30.70
CA ASP A 216 10.60 13.82 -30.31
C ASP A 216 10.08 15.08 -29.62
N LEU A 217 10.45 15.28 -28.34
CA LEU A 217 10.06 16.44 -27.54
C LEU A 217 10.52 17.77 -28.15
N TYR A 218 11.61 17.76 -28.92
CA TYR A 218 12.21 18.97 -29.52
C TYR A 218 11.71 19.25 -30.94
N GLN A 219 11.18 18.25 -31.64
CA GLN A 219 10.72 18.37 -33.03
C GLN A 219 9.19 18.38 -33.13
N ASP A 220 8.50 17.64 -32.28
CA ASP A 220 7.05 17.55 -32.25
C ASP A 220 6.43 18.74 -31.45
N LYS A 221 5.17 19.05 -31.75
CA LYS A 221 4.40 20.00 -30.94
C LYS A 221 4.22 19.47 -29.50
N PRO A 222 4.35 20.32 -28.47
CA PRO A 222 4.23 19.88 -27.06
C PRO A 222 2.91 19.16 -26.75
N SER A 223 1.81 19.61 -27.34
CA SER A 223 0.50 18.97 -27.18
C SER A 223 0.47 17.53 -27.71
N HIS A 224 1.10 17.25 -28.88
CA HIS A 224 1.16 15.93 -29.49
C HIS A 224 2.04 14.97 -28.66
N PHE A 225 3.17 15.43 -28.15
CA PHE A 225 4.03 14.66 -27.27
C PHE A 225 3.27 14.20 -26.01
N ILE A 226 2.54 15.12 -25.33
CA ILE A 226 1.74 14.78 -24.15
C ILE A 226 0.65 13.75 -24.49
N ILE A 227 -0.08 13.96 -25.59
CA ILE A 227 -1.15 13.06 -26.00
C ILE A 227 -0.60 11.65 -26.29
N ARG A 228 0.51 11.52 -27.03
CA ARG A 228 1.14 10.22 -27.32
C ARG A 228 1.60 9.51 -26.03
N ASN A 229 2.21 10.23 -25.10
CA ASN A 229 2.53 9.67 -23.78
C ASN A 229 1.30 9.15 -23.05
N CYS A 230 0.21 9.91 -23.04
CA CYS A 230 -1.04 9.48 -22.42
C CYS A 230 -1.63 8.24 -23.11
N VAL A 231 -1.60 8.18 -24.45
CA VAL A 231 -2.06 7.02 -25.22
C VAL A 231 -1.21 5.79 -24.90
N GLY A 232 0.12 5.93 -24.83
CA GLY A 232 1.02 4.85 -24.45
C GLY A 232 0.70 4.30 -23.03
N ASN A 233 0.46 5.19 -22.07
CA ASN A 233 0.03 4.82 -20.73
C ASN A 233 -1.32 4.08 -20.72
N ILE A 234 -2.29 4.53 -21.51
CA ILE A 234 -3.59 3.85 -21.65
C ILE A 234 -3.41 2.43 -22.18
N ILE A 235 -2.62 2.26 -23.25
CA ILE A 235 -2.35 0.95 -23.86
C ILE A 235 -1.75 -0.01 -22.82
N ILE A 236 -0.69 0.41 -22.12
CA ILE A 236 -0.01 -0.39 -21.10
C ILE A 236 -0.97 -0.77 -19.96
N ASN A 237 -1.80 0.15 -19.49
CA ASN A 237 -2.73 -0.11 -18.40
C ASN A 237 -3.89 -1.01 -18.82
N ILE A 238 -4.46 -0.85 -20.01
CA ILE A 238 -5.54 -1.70 -20.53
C ILE A 238 -5.05 -3.11 -20.83
N LEU A 239 -3.84 -3.27 -21.36
CA LEU A 239 -3.27 -4.59 -21.67
C LEU A 239 -2.69 -5.29 -20.44
N GLY A 240 -2.21 -4.52 -19.46
CA GLY A 240 -1.49 -5.04 -18.30
C GLY A 240 -2.22 -4.84 -16.99
N SER A 241 -2.23 -3.61 -16.46
CA SER A 241 -2.64 -3.35 -15.08
C SER A 241 -4.09 -3.74 -14.80
N VAL A 242 -5.03 -3.30 -15.63
CA VAL A 242 -6.47 -3.56 -15.41
C VAL A 242 -6.78 -5.05 -15.42
N PRO A 243 -6.42 -5.85 -16.46
CA PRO A 243 -6.69 -7.27 -16.42
C PRO A 243 -5.96 -7.97 -15.25
N GLY A 244 -4.73 -7.57 -14.91
CA GLY A 244 -3.99 -8.12 -13.77
C GLY A 244 -4.75 -8.00 -12.45
N TYR A 245 -5.28 -6.82 -12.15
CA TYR A 245 -6.11 -6.61 -10.95
C TYR A 245 -7.35 -7.52 -10.93
N TRP A 246 -8.10 -7.57 -12.03
CA TRP A 246 -9.35 -8.33 -12.08
C TRP A 246 -9.12 -9.83 -12.06
N ILE A 247 -8.06 -10.32 -12.70
CA ILE A 247 -7.65 -11.73 -12.59
C ILE A 247 -7.38 -12.07 -11.12
N THR A 248 -6.69 -11.20 -10.37
CA THR A 248 -6.48 -11.40 -8.93
C THR A 248 -7.80 -11.46 -8.18
N VAL A 249 -8.73 -10.53 -8.41
CA VAL A 249 -10.05 -10.50 -7.76
C VAL A 249 -10.80 -11.81 -7.96
N PHE A 250 -10.77 -12.37 -9.16
CA PHE A 250 -11.52 -13.61 -9.46
C PHE A 250 -10.79 -14.88 -9.02
N THR A 251 -9.49 -14.84 -8.82
CA THR A 251 -8.69 -16.05 -8.56
C THR A 251 -8.15 -16.15 -7.14
N ILE A 252 -8.11 -15.05 -6.38
CA ILE A 252 -7.46 -14.99 -5.07
C ILE A 252 -8.02 -16.00 -4.04
N GLU A 253 -9.34 -16.26 -4.08
CA GLU A 253 -9.97 -17.25 -3.21
C GLU A 253 -9.73 -18.71 -3.68
N ARG A 254 -9.36 -18.89 -4.95
CA ARG A 254 -9.09 -20.24 -5.50
C ARG A 254 -7.62 -20.60 -5.40
N LEU A 255 -6.73 -19.69 -5.78
CA LEU A 255 -5.28 -19.93 -5.80
C LEU A 255 -4.61 -19.71 -4.44
N GLY A 256 -5.12 -18.77 -3.63
CA GLY A 256 -4.51 -18.36 -2.38
C GLY A 256 -3.61 -17.12 -2.54
N ARG A 257 -3.40 -16.42 -1.42
CA ARG A 257 -2.70 -15.13 -1.42
C ARG A 257 -1.19 -15.31 -1.62
N LYS A 258 -0.60 -16.24 -0.86
CA LYS A 258 0.82 -16.57 -0.94
C LYS A 258 1.21 -17.12 -2.30
N THR A 259 0.39 -18.02 -2.86
CA THR A 259 0.63 -18.59 -4.18
C THR A 259 0.65 -17.55 -5.28
N ILE A 260 -0.32 -16.62 -5.29
CA ILE A 260 -0.38 -15.52 -6.26
C ILE A 260 0.82 -14.58 -6.08
N GLN A 261 1.22 -14.29 -4.84
CA GLN A 261 2.38 -13.44 -4.57
C GLN A 261 3.69 -14.06 -5.07
N LEU A 262 3.93 -15.33 -4.77
CA LEU A 262 5.11 -16.07 -5.25
C LEU A 262 5.16 -16.16 -6.76
N MET A 263 4.04 -16.53 -7.39
CA MET A 263 3.92 -16.59 -8.85
C MET A 263 4.24 -15.21 -9.47
N GLY A 264 3.61 -14.15 -8.95
CA GLY A 264 3.81 -12.79 -9.46
C GLY A 264 5.27 -12.34 -9.34
N PHE A 265 5.90 -12.48 -8.18
CA PHE A 265 7.31 -12.14 -8.00
C PHE A 265 8.23 -12.98 -8.90
N GLY A 266 7.98 -14.29 -9.02
CA GLY A 266 8.79 -15.18 -9.85
C GLY A 266 8.70 -14.82 -11.34
N VAL A 267 7.49 -14.62 -11.87
CA VAL A 267 7.30 -14.21 -13.27
C VAL A 267 7.88 -12.83 -13.53
N LEU A 268 7.70 -11.88 -12.60
CA LEU A 268 8.29 -10.54 -12.73
C LEU A 268 9.81 -10.56 -12.74
N ALA A 269 10.45 -11.37 -11.89
CA ALA A 269 11.89 -11.52 -11.89
C ALA A 269 12.39 -11.98 -13.28
N VAL A 270 11.75 -12.98 -13.87
CA VAL A 270 12.09 -13.46 -15.22
C VAL A 270 11.85 -12.39 -16.28
N LEU A 271 10.70 -11.72 -16.26
CA LEU A 271 10.37 -10.68 -17.26
C LEU A 271 11.32 -9.48 -17.16
N TYR A 272 11.68 -9.03 -15.97
CA TYR A 272 12.64 -7.93 -15.81
C TYR A 272 14.07 -8.33 -16.15
N VAL A 273 14.47 -9.59 -15.96
CA VAL A 273 15.73 -10.13 -16.50
C VAL A 273 15.72 -10.06 -18.03
N ILE A 274 14.66 -10.54 -18.69
CA ILE A 274 14.56 -10.50 -20.15
C ILE A 274 14.55 -9.06 -20.65
N LEU A 275 13.72 -8.18 -20.08
CA LEU A 275 13.63 -6.78 -20.47
C LEU A 275 14.94 -6.02 -20.20
N GLY A 276 15.66 -6.29 -19.12
CA GLY A 276 16.89 -5.60 -18.78
C GLY A 276 18.09 -6.08 -19.60
N PHE A 277 18.28 -7.38 -19.74
CA PHE A 277 19.45 -7.90 -20.47
C PHE A 277 19.28 -7.91 -21.99
N ALA A 278 18.06 -8.06 -22.49
CA ALA A 278 17.75 -8.04 -23.92
C ALA A 278 17.18 -6.70 -24.41
N TYR A 279 17.25 -5.62 -23.61
CA TYR A 279 16.62 -4.33 -23.88
C TYR A 279 16.91 -3.82 -25.30
N ASN A 280 18.17 -3.63 -25.64
CA ASN A 280 18.60 -3.12 -26.94
C ASN A 280 18.25 -4.06 -28.10
N GLN A 281 18.32 -5.38 -27.88
CA GLN A 281 17.98 -6.39 -28.89
C GLN A 281 16.47 -6.41 -29.19
N ILE A 282 15.63 -6.25 -28.17
CA ILE A 282 14.17 -6.18 -28.32
C ILE A 282 13.79 -4.92 -29.07
N LEU A 283 14.31 -3.76 -28.68
CA LEU A 283 14.01 -2.48 -29.31
C LEU A 283 14.49 -2.44 -30.78
N ALA A 284 15.66 -2.98 -31.08
CA ALA A 284 16.18 -3.07 -32.45
C ALA A 284 15.28 -3.90 -33.37
N LYS A 285 14.55 -4.89 -32.81
CA LYS A 285 13.64 -5.74 -33.60
C LYS A 285 12.24 -5.15 -33.70
N SER A 286 11.68 -4.68 -32.60
CA SER A 286 10.31 -4.16 -32.57
C SER A 286 9.99 -3.45 -31.23
N THR A 287 9.66 -2.16 -31.29
CA THR A 287 9.09 -1.41 -30.17
C THR A 287 7.79 -2.06 -29.65
N GLY A 288 6.98 -2.65 -30.53
CA GLY A 288 5.77 -3.36 -30.14
C GLY A 288 6.03 -4.59 -29.27
N ALA A 289 7.13 -5.32 -29.53
CA ALA A 289 7.54 -6.46 -28.69
C ALA A 289 7.92 -5.99 -27.27
N PHE A 290 8.60 -4.85 -27.16
CA PHE A 290 8.91 -4.27 -25.86
C PHE A 290 7.64 -3.88 -25.11
N ILE A 291 6.71 -3.15 -25.74
CA ILE A 291 5.43 -2.74 -25.15
C ILE A 291 4.64 -3.96 -24.68
N PHE A 292 4.61 -5.04 -25.48
CA PHE A 292 3.92 -6.27 -25.08
C PHE A 292 4.54 -6.91 -23.84
N LEU A 293 5.86 -7.11 -23.80
CA LEU A 293 6.55 -7.68 -22.63
C LEU A 293 6.41 -6.80 -21.40
N PHE A 294 6.48 -5.49 -21.58
CA PHE A 294 6.31 -4.52 -20.50
C PHE A 294 4.86 -4.53 -19.96
N SER A 295 3.87 -4.61 -20.86
CA SER A 295 2.46 -4.77 -20.45
C SER A 295 2.22 -6.09 -19.73
N LEU A 296 2.90 -7.16 -20.15
CA LEU A 296 2.86 -8.46 -19.47
C LEU A 296 3.47 -8.38 -18.06
N ALA A 297 4.57 -7.63 -17.89
CA ALA A 297 5.12 -7.35 -16.58
C ALA A 297 4.13 -6.58 -15.70
N GLN A 298 3.46 -5.56 -16.25
CA GLN A 298 2.40 -4.84 -15.53
C GLN A 298 1.20 -5.73 -15.17
N LEU A 299 0.87 -6.69 -16.03
CA LEU A 299 -0.17 -7.67 -15.74
C LEU A 299 0.21 -8.51 -14.51
N PHE A 300 1.38 -9.14 -14.50
CA PHE A 300 1.82 -10.00 -13.42
C PHE A 300 2.19 -9.23 -12.15
N GLN A 301 2.53 -7.95 -12.26
CA GLN A 301 2.70 -7.07 -11.10
C GLN A 301 1.37 -6.91 -10.34
N ASN A 302 0.25 -6.78 -11.06
CA ASN A 302 -1.08 -6.59 -10.51
C ASN A 302 -1.86 -7.91 -10.32
N PHE A 303 -1.62 -8.93 -11.18
CA PHE A 303 -1.96 -10.32 -10.89
C PHE A 303 -0.84 -10.96 -10.06
N GLY A 304 -0.55 -10.39 -8.92
CA GLY A 304 0.60 -10.80 -8.11
C GLY A 304 0.80 -9.89 -6.90
N PRO A 305 2.04 -9.48 -6.69
CA PRO A 305 2.44 -8.84 -5.44
C PRO A 305 1.75 -7.51 -5.16
N ASN A 306 1.35 -6.72 -6.16
CA ASN A 306 0.74 -5.42 -5.91
C ASN A 306 -0.59 -5.52 -5.13
N VAL A 307 -1.41 -6.52 -5.40
CA VAL A 307 -2.64 -6.76 -4.65
C VAL A 307 -2.36 -7.52 -3.37
N THR A 308 -1.52 -8.56 -3.42
CA THR A 308 -1.35 -9.46 -2.28
C THR A 308 -0.53 -8.84 -1.14
N THR A 309 0.40 -7.93 -1.40
CA THR A 309 1.11 -7.17 -0.35
C THR A 309 0.18 -6.24 0.45
N PHE A 310 -0.97 -5.86 -0.12
CA PHE A 310 -2.02 -5.15 0.59
C PHE A 310 -2.96 -6.12 1.35
N VAL A 311 -3.38 -7.22 0.70
CA VAL A 311 -4.36 -8.15 1.27
C VAL A 311 -3.77 -8.95 2.44
N ILE A 312 -2.58 -9.49 2.30
CA ILE A 312 -1.95 -10.37 3.30
C ILE A 312 -1.80 -9.69 4.68
N PRO A 313 -1.22 -8.48 4.80
CA PRO A 313 -1.11 -7.81 6.11
C PRO A 313 -2.47 -7.48 6.73
N GLY A 314 -3.52 -7.30 5.91
CA GLY A 314 -4.89 -7.13 6.37
C GLY A 314 -5.53 -8.41 6.95
N GLU A 315 -4.96 -9.58 6.65
CA GLU A 315 -5.48 -10.88 7.10
C GLU A 315 -4.60 -11.57 8.15
N VAL A 316 -3.26 -11.42 8.06
CA VAL A 316 -2.29 -12.28 8.77
C VAL A 316 -2.04 -11.86 10.21
N PHE A 317 -2.32 -10.62 10.57
CA PHE A 317 -2.03 -10.10 11.91
C PHE A 317 -3.24 -10.18 12.85
N PRO A 318 -2.99 -10.39 14.17
CA PRO A 318 -4.03 -10.36 15.19
C PRO A 318 -4.84 -9.06 15.15
N THR A 319 -6.15 -9.16 15.40
CA THR A 319 -7.09 -8.03 15.33
C THR A 319 -6.59 -6.81 16.11
N ARG A 320 -6.05 -7.06 17.31
CA ARG A 320 -5.52 -6.01 18.19
C ARG A 320 -4.36 -5.22 17.58
N PHE A 321 -3.49 -5.86 16.80
CA PHE A 321 -2.28 -5.27 16.25
C PHE A 321 -2.34 -5.06 14.73
N ARG A 322 -3.43 -5.48 14.07
CA ARG A 322 -3.56 -5.55 12.61
C ARG A 322 -3.30 -4.22 11.94
N SER A 323 -3.99 -3.16 12.38
CA SER A 323 -3.83 -1.83 11.79
C SER A 323 -2.40 -1.32 11.90
N THR A 324 -1.76 -1.49 13.07
CA THR A 324 -0.38 -1.05 13.29
C THR A 324 0.61 -1.86 12.46
N ALA A 325 0.48 -3.19 12.44
CA ALA A 325 1.39 -4.08 11.68
C ALA A 325 1.20 -3.91 10.15
N HIS A 326 -0.04 -3.74 9.69
CA HIS A 326 -0.33 -3.36 8.32
C HIS A 326 0.30 -2.01 7.96
N GLY A 327 0.16 -1.01 8.85
CA GLY A 327 0.76 0.31 8.68
C GLY A 327 2.29 0.26 8.58
N ILE A 328 2.96 -0.55 9.39
CA ILE A 328 4.42 -0.77 9.32
C ILE A 328 4.80 -1.40 7.97
N SER A 329 4.07 -2.43 7.53
CA SER A 329 4.32 -3.07 6.24
C SER A 329 4.12 -2.10 5.07
N ALA A 330 3.06 -1.28 5.10
CA ALA A 330 2.78 -0.26 4.09
C ALA A 330 3.82 0.87 4.10
N ALA A 331 4.27 1.32 5.29
CA ALA A 331 5.33 2.32 5.42
C ALA A 331 6.65 1.81 4.84
N SER A 332 6.99 0.54 5.06
CA SER A 332 8.15 -0.10 4.41
C SER A 332 8.05 -0.05 2.88
N GLY A 333 6.86 -0.31 2.30
CA GLY A 333 6.62 -0.14 0.87
C GLY A 333 6.89 1.30 0.41
N LYS A 334 6.41 2.31 1.17
CA LYS A 334 6.67 3.72 0.81
C LYS A 334 8.14 4.12 0.91
N LEU A 335 8.90 3.51 1.80
CA LEU A 335 10.37 3.64 1.78
C LEU A 335 10.96 3.07 0.48
N GLY A 336 10.46 1.93 -0.01
CA GLY A 336 10.83 1.38 -1.31
C GLY A 336 10.54 2.35 -2.46
N ALA A 337 9.37 3.00 -2.45
CA ALA A 337 9.01 4.02 -3.43
C ALA A 337 9.95 5.24 -3.40
N ILE A 338 10.37 5.69 -2.21
CA ILE A 338 11.34 6.80 -2.05
C ILE A 338 12.70 6.41 -2.64
N VAL A 339 13.19 5.21 -2.32
CA VAL A 339 14.46 4.68 -2.87
C VAL A 339 14.38 4.59 -4.39
N ALA A 340 13.25 4.09 -4.92
CA ALA A 340 13.02 4.00 -6.35
C ALA A 340 13.08 5.36 -7.05
N GLN A 341 12.37 6.36 -6.52
CA GLN A 341 12.33 7.69 -7.14
C GLN A 341 13.68 8.40 -7.07
N GLY A 342 14.35 8.35 -5.93
CA GLY A 342 15.70 8.90 -5.78
C GLY A 342 16.70 8.22 -6.70
N GLY A 343 16.65 6.89 -6.81
CA GLY A 343 17.51 6.11 -7.70
C GLY A 343 17.19 6.33 -9.18
N PHE A 344 15.89 6.25 -9.57
CA PHE A 344 15.50 6.40 -10.98
C PHE A 344 15.95 7.74 -11.57
N LEU A 345 15.65 8.85 -10.90
CA LEU A 345 16.01 10.19 -11.38
C LEU A 345 17.52 10.41 -11.50
N GLN A 346 18.31 9.80 -10.60
CA GLN A 346 19.77 9.93 -10.61
C GLN A 346 20.43 9.03 -11.64
N LEU A 347 19.91 7.82 -11.80
CA LEU A 347 20.57 6.75 -12.56
C LEU A 347 20.14 6.73 -14.03
N THR A 348 18.91 7.09 -14.38
CA THR A 348 18.37 6.99 -15.75
C THR A 348 19.27 7.60 -16.82
N ASN A 349 19.93 8.71 -16.51
CA ASN A 349 20.74 9.49 -17.45
C ASN A 349 22.24 9.22 -17.37
N ILE A 350 22.69 8.17 -16.70
CA ILE A 350 24.10 7.78 -16.69
C ILE A 350 24.50 7.31 -18.09
N GLY A 351 25.49 7.94 -18.66
CA GLY A 351 25.98 7.63 -20.00
C GLY A 351 25.21 8.28 -21.15
N GLY A 352 24.13 9.01 -20.89
CA GLY A 352 23.31 9.71 -21.89
C GLY A 352 21.84 9.80 -21.50
N HIS A 353 21.05 10.48 -22.32
CA HIS A 353 19.60 10.61 -22.09
C HIS A 353 18.91 9.24 -22.13
N ASN A 354 18.30 8.85 -21.00
CA ASN A 354 17.59 7.57 -20.83
C ASN A 354 18.46 6.31 -21.07
N ALA A 355 19.80 6.42 -21.07
CA ALA A 355 20.68 5.33 -21.48
C ALA A 355 20.80 4.20 -20.46
N TRP A 356 20.36 4.38 -19.20
CA TRP A 356 20.55 3.42 -18.11
C TRP A 356 19.26 2.65 -17.71
N ILE A 357 18.21 2.71 -18.54
CA ILE A 357 16.92 2.07 -18.25
C ILE A 357 17.04 0.54 -18.18
N ASP A 358 17.83 -0.06 -19.04
CA ASP A 358 18.12 -1.50 -19.03
C ASP A 358 18.69 -1.98 -17.68
N HIS A 359 19.64 -1.24 -17.11
CA HIS A 359 20.21 -1.54 -15.80
C HIS A 359 19.21 -1.35 -14.67
N LEU A 360 18.32 -0.36 -14.76
CA LEU A 360 17.23 -0.19 -13.80
C LEU A 360 16.27 -1.39 -13.80
N LEU A 361 15.96 -1.93 -14.97
CA LEU A 361 15.15 -3.14 -15.09
C LEU A 361 15.84 -4.36 -14.47
N GLN A 362 17.18 -4.47 -14.61
CA GLN A 362 17.97 -5.51 -13.93
C GLN A 362 17.93 -5.36 -12.40
N VAL A 363 18.03 -4.13 -11.90
CA VAL A 363 17.89 -3.83 -10.46
C VAL A 363 16.49 -4.21 -9.97
N PHE A 364 15.44 -3.92 -10.73
CA PHE A 364 14.08 -4.33 -10.38
C PHE A 364 13.92 -5.85 -10.36
N ALA A 365 14.58 -6.59 -11.26
CA ALA A 365 14.61 -8.06 -11.21
C ALA A 365 15.19 -8.58 -9.88
N LEU A 366 16.27 -7.96 -9.37
CA LEU A 366 16.84 -8.32 -8.07
C LEU A 366 15.83 -8.10 -6.94
N PHE A 367 15.12 -6.96 -6.93
CA PHE A 367 14.10 -6.71 -5.91
C PHE A 367 12.93 -7.70 -6.00
N MET A 368 12.56 -8.16 -7.21
CA MET A 368 11.55 -9.22 -7.34
C MET A 368 12.02 -10.54 -6.73
N CYS A 369 13.28 -10.89 -6.87
CA CYS A 369 13.86 -12.06 -6.19
C CYS A 369 13.84 -11.90 -4.66
N ILE A 370 14.18 -10.72 -4.13
CA ILE A 370 14.09 -10.43 -2.70
C ILE A 370 12.64 -10.57 -2.20
N GLY A 371 11.68 -10.01 -2.92
CA GLY A 371 10.26 -10.12 -2.59
C GLY A 371 9.75 -11.58 -2.62
N PHE A 372 10.22 -12.38 -3.57
CA PHE A 372 9.94 -13.81 -3.64
C PHE A 372 10.43 -14.55 -2.39
N LEU A 373 11.70 -14.35 -2.00
CA LEU A 373 12.28 -14.97 -0.82
C LEU A 373 11.59 -14.53 0.47
N ALA A 374 11.28 -13.24 0.61
CA ALA A 374 10.56 -12.71 1.76
C ALA A 374 9.16 -13.31 1.89
N THR A 375 8.49 -13.57 0.77
CA THR A 375 7.15 -14.20 0.74
C THR A 375 7.17 -15.62 1.32
N LEU A 376 8.28 -16.33 1.30
CA LEU A 376 8.38 -17.68 1.90
C LEU A 376 8.13 -17.65 3.41
N TRP A 377 8.43 -16.55 4.10
CA TRP A 377 8.21 -16.38 5.54
C TRP A 377 6.74 -16.15 5.91
N ILE A 378 5.92 -15.80 4.95
CA ILE A 378 4.51 -15.46 5.15
C ILE A 378 3.68 -16.76 5.10
N PRO A 379 2.75 -16.99 6.04
CA PRO A 379 1.81 -18.11 5.97
C PRO A 379 0.72 -17.85 4.92
N GLU A 380 0.10 -18.94 4.42
CA GLU A 380 -1.09 -18.82 3.58
C GLU A 380 -2.34 -18.54 4.45
N THR A 381 -3.13 -17.56 4.07
CA THR A 381 -4.31 -17.11 4.82
C THR A 381 -5.63 -17.56 4.19
N LYS A 382 -5.57 -18.22 3.01
CA LYS A 382 -6.76 -18.66 2.27
C LYS A 382 -7.67 -19.54 3.12
N GLY A 383 -8.96 -19.19 3.19
CA GLY A 383 -10.01 -19.99 3.81
C GLY A 383 -10.00 -20.05 5.33
N LYS A 384 -9.03 -19.38 5.98
CA LYS A 384 -8.93 -19.35 7.45
C LYS A 384 -9.66 -18.15 8.02
N SER A 385 -10.24 -18.30 9.21
CA SER A 385 -10.77 -17.17 9.97
C SER A 385 -9.63 -16.28 10.47
N LEU A 386 -9.96 -15.03 10.86
CA LEU A 386 -8.93 -14.11 11.39
C LEU A 386 -8.41 -14.62 12.74
N GLU A 387 -9.27 -15.26 13.50
CA GLU A 387 -8.99 -15.86 14.81
C GLU A 387 -8.05 -17.08 14.66
N GLU A 388 -8.32 -17.96 13.67
CA GLU A 388 -7.45 -19.11 13.37
C GLU A 388 -6.05 -18.71 12.89
N ILE A 389 -5.92 -17.59 12.18
CA ILE A 389 -4.63 -17.11 11.68
C ILE A 389 -3.82 -16.50 12.82
N SER A 390 -4.48 -15.77 13.71
CA SER A 390 -3.85 -15.07 14.83
C SER A 390 -3.64 -15.98 16.06
N GLU A 391 -4.20 -17.18 16.08
CA GLU A 391 -4.23 -18.07 17.25
C GLU A 391 -4.92 -17.40 18.47
N GLU A 392 -5.91 -16.54 18.21
CA GLU A 392 -6.78 -15.89 19.21
C GLU A 392 -8.05 -16.70 19.49
#